data_b06eb8c461321a274c6c7ac1dff88dca
#
_entry.id   b06eb8c461321a274c6c7ac1dff88dca
#
_cell.length_a   1.000
_cell.length_b   1.000
_cell.length_c   1.000
_cell.angle_alpha   90.00
_cell.angle_beta   90.00
_cell.angle_gamma   90.00
#
_symmetry.space_group_name_H-M   'P 1'
#
loop_
_entity.id
_entity.type
_entity.pdbx_description
1 polymer ?
#
loop_
_entity_poly.entity_id
_entity_poly.type
_entity_poly.pdbx_seq_one_letter_code
_entity_poly.pdbx_strand_id
1 'polypeptide(L)'
;MQHRSFSLLTMLMLVIVTARAEIDPTDRALTLAADLPAGALKERLQSCASGPFYPTAFSIAHRGAPLGYPEHSREGYIAAANMGAGVIECDVTFTKDLELVCRHSQCDLASSTNILQTELATTCQQPFTPAASAEPASARCCTSDITLAEFKTLCAR
;
A
#
# COMPACT_ATOMS: atom_id res chain seq x y z
N MET A 1 -71.68 -10.77 0.08
CA MET A 1 -70.48 -11.63 -0.10
C MET A 1 -69.24 -10.69 -0.18
N GLN A 2 -68.47 -10.57 0.93
CA GLN A 2 -67.29 -9.69 1.02
C GLN A 2 -66.03 -10.55 0.85
N HIS A 3 -65.32 -10.35 -0.24
CA HIS A 3 -64.00 -10.96 -0.45
C HIS A 3 -62.94 -10.16 0.32
N ARG A 4 -62.38 -10.75 1.36
CA ARG A 4 -61.17 -10.22 2.04
C ARG A 4 -59.96 -10.71 1.28
N SER A 5 -59.28 -9.80 0.59
CA SER A 5 -57.94 -10.02 0.05
C SER A 5 -56.92 -9.99 1.19
N PHE A 6 -56.25 -11.12 1.44
CA PHE A 6 -55.09 -11.21 2.30
C PHE A 6 -53.85 -10.84 1.46
N SER A 7 -53.31 -9.68 1.75
CA SER A 7 -52.01 -9.25 1.16
C SER A 7 -50.88 -9.88 1.96
N LEU A 8 -50.19 -10.84 1.35
CA LEU A 8 -49.04 -11.50 1.95
C LEU A 8 -47.82 -10.59 1.72
N LEU A 9 -47.42 -9.84 2.75
CA LEU A 9 -46.23 -9.00 2.73
C LEU A 9 -44.98 -9.88 2.97
N THR A 10 -44.31 -10.29 1.89
CA THR A 10 -43.07 -11.06 1.97
C THR A 10 -41.92 -10.11 2.37
N MET A 11 -41.53 -10.16 3.63
CA MET A 11 -40.40 -9.42 4.16
C MET A 11 -39.09 -10.07 3.68
N LEU A 12 -38.46 -9.49 2.65
CA LEU A 12 -37.16 -9.90 2.12
C LEU A 12 -36.06 -9.49 3.13
N MET A 13 -35.60 -10.43 3.94
CA MET A 13 -34.44 -10.21 4.80
C MET A 13 -33.19 -10.13 3.92
N LEU A 14 -32.64 -8.92 3.79
CA LEU A 14 -31.34 -8.68 3.15
C LEU A 14 -30.23 -9.15 4.11
N VAL A 15 -29.71 -10.34 3.89
CA VAL A 15 -28.53 -10.83 4.60
C VAL A 15 -27.32 -10.10 4.03
N ILE A 16 -26.83 -9.08 4.73
CA ILE A 16 -25.55 -8.43 4.40
C ILE A 16 -24.43 -9.38 4.84
N VAL A 17 -23.96 -10.21 3.91
CA VAL A 17 -22.72 -10.96 4.09
C VAL A 17 -21.58 -9.97 3.97
N THR A 18 -21.05 -9.50 5.10
CA THR A 18 -19.77 -8.78 5.11
C THR A 18 -18.68 -9.79 4.78
N ALA A 19 -18.24 -9.82 3.53
CA ALA A 19 -17.05 -10.56 3.14
C ALA A 19 -15.88 -9.95 3.93
N ARG A 20 -15.42 -10.63 4.95
CA ARG A 20 -14.10 -10.34 5.55
C ARG A 20 -13.09 -10.77 4.50
N ALA A 21 -12.22 -9.84 4.09
CA ALA A 21 -11.06 -10.21 3.29
C ALA A 21 -10.29 -11.28 4.08
N GLU A 22 -10.05 -12.40 3.44
CA GLU A 22 -9.21 -13.46 4.00
C GLU A 22 -7.79 -12.92 4.07
N ILE A 23 -7.17 -12.99 5.25
CA ILE A 23 -5.79 -12.60 5.43
C ILE A 23 -4.94 -13.69 4.82
N ASP A 24 -4.19 -13.33 3.77
CA ASP A 24 -3.19 -14.19 3.14
C ASP A 24 -1.83 -13.91 3.81
N PRO A 25 -1.35 -14.82 4.71
CA PRO A 25 0.00 -14.70 5.22
C PRO A 25 0.95 -14.96 4.05
N THR A 26 1.71 -13.95 3.68
CA THR A 26 2.68 -14.10 2.59
C THR A 26 3.57 -15.30 2.79
N ASP A 27 3.97 -15.94 1.68
CA ASP A 27 4.98 -17.00 1.62
C ASP A 27 6.25 -16.65 2.41
N ARG A 28 6.56 -15.35 2.55
CA ARG A 28 7.72 -14.87 3.29
C ARG A 28 7.71 -15.26 4.77
N ALA A 29 6.60 -15.08 5.50
CA ALA A 29 6.52 -15.43 6.91
C ALA A 29 6.69 -16.95 7.13
N LEU A 30 6.07 -17.73 6.25
CA LEU A 30 6.17 -19.20 6.29
C LEU A 30 7.57 -19.67 5.89
N THR A 31 8.20 -19.06 4.88
CA THR A 31 9.59 -19.34 4.48
C THR A 31 10.55 -19.02 5.60
N LEU A 32 10.46 -17.84 6.23
CA LEU A 32 11.32 -17.48 7.38
C LEU A 32 11.15 -18.43 8.56
N ALA A 33 9.93 -18.90 8.84
CA ALA A 33 9.70 -19.91 9.88
C ALA A 33 10.29 -21.27 9.49
N ALA A 34 10.26 -21.64 8.22
CA ALA A 34 10.87 -22.87 7.70
C ALA A 34 12.40 -22.86 7.76
N ASP A 35 13.03 -21.70 7.58
CA ASP A 35 14.49 -21.53 7.60
C ASP A 35 15.10 -21.52 9.02
N LEU A 36 14.27 -21.41 10.08
CA LEU A 36 14.77 -21.47 11.45
C LEU A 36 15.43 -22.83 11.76
N PRO A 37 16.45 -22.85 12.63
CA PRO A 37 16.96 -24.10 13.19
C PRO A 37 15.86 -24.93 13.85
N ALA A 38 15.98 -26.26 13.81
CA ALA A 38 15.04 -27.14 14.51
C ALA A 38 14.94 -26.81 16.00
N GLY A 39 13.72 -26.77 16.54
CA GLY A 39 13.46 -26.45 17.94
C GLY A 39 12.07 -25.90 18.19
N ALA A 40 11.75 -25.69 19.46
CA ALA A 40 10.41 -25.30 19.90
C ALA A 40 9.87 -24.02 19.25
N LEU A 41 10.73 -23.03 18.94
CA LEU A 41 10.31 -21.81 18.27
C LEU A 41 9.83 -22.10 16.83
N LYS A 42 10.59 -22.88 16.06
CA LYS A 42 10.22 -23.29 14.70
C LYS A 42 8.89 -24.05 14.73
N GLU A 43 8.76 -25.04 15.58
CA GLU A 43 7.54 -25.85 15.71
C GLU A 43 6.33 -24.97 16.05
N ARG A 44 6.50 -24.02 16.98
CA ARG A 44 5.43 -23.09 17.34
C ARG A 44 5.02 -22.18 16.19
N LEU A 45 5.96 -21.59 15.45
CA LEU A 45 5.65 -20.74 14.30
C LEU A 45 4.99 -21.54 13.17
N GLN A 46 5.45 -22.74 12.90
CA GLN A 46 4.86 -23.63 11.90
C GLN A 46 3.45 -24.08 12.29
N SER A 47 3.14 -24.24 13.56
CA SER A 47 1.79 -24.59 14.02
C SER A 47 0.76 -23.48 13.77
N CYS A 48 1.21 -22.24 13.52
CA CYS A 48 0.34 -21.12 13.16
C CYS A 48 0.08 -21.02 11.65
N ALA A 49 0.74 -21.83 10.81
CA ALA A 49 0.72 -21.70 9.34
C ALA A 49 -0.68 -21.86 8.72
N SER A 50 -1.57 -22.61 9.37
CA SER A 50 -2.96 -22.82 8.88
C SER A 50 -3.97 -21.78 9.40
N GLY A 51 -3.51 -20.78 10.17
CA GLY A 51 -4.39 -19.76 10.73
C GLY A 51 -5.29 -20.27 11.87
N PRO A 52 -6.41 -19.60 12.14
CA PRO A 52 -6.90 -18.40 11.48
C PRO A 52 -6.02 -17.16 11.75
N PHE A 53 -5.90 -16.29 10.75
CA PHE A 53 -5.14 -15.05 10.84
C PHE A 53 -6.04 -13.88 11.15
N TYR A 54 -5.58 -12.97 12.00
CA TYR A 54 -6.32 -11.77 12.41
C TYR A 54 -5.43 -10.54 12.34
N PRO A 55 -5.93 -9.39 11.81
CA PRO A 55 -5.21 -8.15 11.92
C PRO A 55 -5.13 -7.74 13.39
N THR A 56 -3.98 -7.23 13.81
CA THR A 56 -3.77 -6.74 15.17
C THR A 56 -3.21 -5.32 15.14
N ALA A 57 -3.63 -4.46 16.08
CA ALA A 57 -3.10 -3.11 16.20
C ALA A 57 -1.59 -3.06 16.55
N PHE A 58 -0.98 -4.21 16.86
CA PHE A 58 0.46 -4.32 17.09
C PHE A 58 1.27 -4.24 15.80
N SER A 59 0.72 -4.72 14.68
CA SER A 59 1.44 -4.77 13.40
C SER A 59 1.20 -3.49 12.62
N ILE A 60 2.28 -2.78 12.30
CA ILE A 60 2.28 -1.54 11.54
C ILE A 60 3.00 -1.77 10.21
N ALA A 61 2.30 -1.53 9.10
CA ALA A 61 2.88 -1.58 7.76
C ALA A 61 3.54 -0.25 7.44
N HIS A 62 4.83 -0.14 7.71
CA HIS A 62 5.66 1.03 7.44
C HIS A 62 5.80 1.22 5.92
N ARG A 63 5.21 2.29 5.38
CA ARG A 63 5.15 2.61 3.94
C ARG A 63 4.42 1.57 3.07
N GLY A 64 3.60 0.71 3.69
CA GLY A 64 2.90 -0.39 3.02
C GLY A 64 3.64 -1.70 3.12
N ALA A 65 3.94 -2.35 1.98
CA ALA A 65 4.68 -3.62 1.89
C ALA A 65 5.96 -3.44 1.04
N PRO A 66 6.96 -2.62 1.46
CA PRO A 66 8.05 -2.15 0.62
C PRO A 66 9.07 -3.22 0.24
N LEU A 67 8.99 -4.42 0.78
CA LEU A 67 9.83 -5.55 0.37
C LEU A 67 9.41 -6.18 -0.95
N GLY A 68 8.16 -5.99 -1.38
CA GLY A 68 7.63 -6.56 -2.62
C GLY A 68 6.97 -5.52 -3.52
N TYR A 69 6.76 -4.31 -3.04
CA TYR A 69 6.07 -3.23 -3.73
C TYR A 69 6.80 -1.91 -3.53
N PRO A 70 6.70 -0.96 -4.46
CA PRO A 70 7.19 0.39 -4.23
C PRO A 70 6.57 0.98 -2.95
N GLU A 71 7.39 1.67 -2.14
CA GLU A 71 6.90 2.34 -0.93
C GLU A 71 5.84 3.39 -1.27
N HIS A 72 4.89 3.58 -0.35
CA HIS A 72 3.78 4.53 -0.49
C HIS A 72 2.93 4.33 -1.76
N SER A 73 2.95 3.13 -2.35
CA SER A 73 2.08 2.79 -3.48
C SER A 73 0.74 2.21 -3.01
N ARG A 74 -0.29 2.41 -3.83
CA ARG A 74 -1.62 1.84 -3.60
C ARG A 74 -1.55 0.30 -3.50
N GLU A 75 -0.78 -0.32 -4.38
CA GLU A 75 -0.58 -1.77 -4.43
C GLU A 75 0.10 -2.28 -3.17
N GLY A 76 1.13 -1.57 -2.68
CA GLY A 76 1.82 -1.88 -1.42
C GLY A 76 0.90 -1.78 -0.21
N TYR A 77 0.00 -0.82 -0.17
CA TYR A 77 -0.99 -0.68 0.91
C TYR A 77 -2.06 -1.77 0.87
N ILE A 78 -2.55 -2.12 -0.31
CA ILE A 78 -3.49 -3.24 -0.49
C ILE A 78 -2.83 -4.55 -0.06
N ALA A 79 -1.59 -4.80 -0.49
CA ALA A 79 -0.83 -5.98 -0.09
C ALA A 79 -0.64 -6.04 1.43
N ALA A 80 -0.24 -4.93 2.08
CA ALA A 80 -0.08 -4.86 3.53
C ALA A 80 -1.39 -5.17 4.28
N ALA A 81 -2.52 -4.65 3.80
CA ALA A 81 -3.83 -4.93 4.38
C ALA A 81 -4.19 -6.42 4.25
N ASN A 82 -3.94 -7.02 3.07
CA ASN A 82 -4.19 -8.45 2.83
C ASN A 82 -3.28 -9.35 3.67
N MET A 83 -2.07 -8.89 3.99
CA MET A 83 -1.14 -9.56 4.92
C MET A 83 -1.58 -9.45 6.39
N GLY A 84 -2.65 -8.73 6.70
CA GLY A 84 -3.17 -8.59 8.05
C GLY A 84 -2.53 -7.49 8.88
N ALA A 85 -1.89 -6.50 8.26
CA ALA A 85 -1.45 -5.31 8.98
C ALA A 85 -2.65 -4.60 9.62
N GLY A 86 -2.58 -4.35 10.92
CA GLY A 86 -3.64 -3.66 11.66
C GLY A 86 -3.59 -2.15 11.52
N VAL A 87 -2.41 -1.61 11.22
CA VAL A 87 -2.17 -0.18 10.98
C VAL A 87 -1.38 -0.02 9.68
N ILE A 88 -1.80 0.90 8.84
CA ILE A 88 -1.08 1.30 7.62
C ILE A 88 -0.50 2.68 7.87
N GLU A 89 0.80 2.80 7.72
CA GLU A 89 1.52 4.05 7.92
C GLU A 89 1.75 4.75 6.57
N CYS A 90 1.71 6.08 6.57
CA CYS A 90 1.90 6.93 5.41
C CYS A 90 2.62 8.22 5.83
N ASP A 91 3.80 8.47 5.25
CA ASP A 91 4.43 9.79 5.27
C ASP A 91 3.65 10.72 4.33
N VAL A 92 3.34 11.93 4.77
CA VAL A 92 2.43 12.83 4.05
C VAL A 92 3.16 14.05 3.51
N THR A 93 2.94 14.36 2.24
CA THR A 93 3.42 15.57 1.57
C THR A 93 2.28 16.27 0.82
N PHE A 94 2.53 17.49 0.30
CA PHE A 94 1.54 18.29 -0.41
C PHE A 94 1.89 18.40 -1.89
N THR A 95 0.87 18.33 -2.74
CA THR A 95 0.97 18.69 -4.16
C THR A 95 0.89 20.21 -4.34
N LYS A 96 1.11 20.69 -5.58
CA LYS A 96 1.02 22.11 -5.96
C LYS A 96 -0.37 22.70 -5.67
N ASP A 97 -1.42 21.91 -5.82
CA ASP A 97 -2.82 22.25 -5.54
C ASP A 97 -3.24 21.93 -4.09
N LEU A 98 -2.26 21.72 -3.19
CA LEU A 98 -2.43 21.52 -1.74
C LEU A 98 -3.19 20.24 -1.36
N GLU A 99 -3.21 19.26 -2.23
CA GLU A 99 -3.75 17.94 -1.94
C GLU A 99 -2.71 17.06 -1.24
N LEU A 100 -3.16 16.17 -0.37
CA LEU A 100 -2.28 15.27 0.37
C LEU A 100 -1.96 14.01 -0.44
N VAL A 101 -0.67 13.63 -0.44
CA VAL A 101 -0.19 12.39 -1.05
C VAL A 101 0.79 11.68 -0.11
N CYS A 102 0.86 10.36 -0.20
CA CYS A 102 1.81 9.57 0.56
C CYS A 102 3.16 9.52 -0.14
N ARG A 103 4.15 10.21 0.42
CA ARG A 103 5.55 10.22 -0.05
C ARG A 103 6.50 10.41 1.11
N HIS A 104 7.63 9.67 1.10
CA HIS A 104 8.62 9.70 2.17
C HIS A 104 9.24 11.09 2.36
N SER A 105 9.38 11.87 1.31
CA SER A 105 9.77 13.28 1.41
C SER A 105 9.13 14.12 0.31
N GLN A 106 9.07 15.44 0.55
CA GLN A 106 8.50 16.40 -0.39
C GLN A 106 9.16 16.36 -1.77
N CYS A 107 10.44 15.98 -1.87
CA CYS A 107 11.23 16.04 -3.09
C CYS A 107 11.91 14.70 -3.45
N ASP A 108 11.23 13.58 -3.27
CA ASP A 108 11.74 12.25 -3.57
C ASP A 108 11.30 11.70 -4.95
N LEU A 109 10.52 12.45 -5.73
CA LEU A 109 9.91 11.93 -6.96
C LEU A 109 10.93 11.43 -7.99
N ALA A 110 12.12 12.03 -8.05
CA ALA A 110 13.17 11.63 -8.98
C ALA A 110 13.69 10.20 -8.70
N SER A 111 13.76 9.80 -7.42
CA SER A 111 14.26 8.49 -7.00
C SER A 111 13.18 7.43 -6.88
N SER A 112 11.95 7.83 -6.59
CA SER A 112 10.86 6.95 -6.18
C SER A 112 9.75 6.79 -7.21
N THR A 113 9.86 7.52 -8.34
CA THR A 113 8.89 7.46 -9.45
C THR A 113 9.59 7.49 -10.81
N ASN A 114 8.80 7.34 -11.86
CA ASN A 114 9.28 7.48 -13.23
C ASN A 114 9.28 8.93 -13.75
N ILE A 115 9.16 9.97 -12.91
CA ILE A 115 9.00 11.37 -13.31
C ILE A 115 10.05 11.83 -14.34
N LEU A 116 11.31 11.41 -14.19
CA LEU A 116 12.41 11.76 -15.11
C LEU A 116 12.23 11.18 -16.54
N GLN A 117 11.28 10.26 -16.73
CA GLN A 117 10.94 9.64 -18.02
C GLN A 117 9.67 10.20 -18.63
N THR A 118 9.09 11.24 -18.02
CA THR A 118 7.84 11.89 -18.44
C THR A 118 8.08 13.35 -18.75
N GLU A 119 7.10 14.00 -19.39
CA GLU A 119 7.12 15.45 -19.63
C GLU A 119 7.20 16.26 -18.32
N LEU A 120 6.77 15.68 -17.19
CA LEU A 120 6.85 16.31 -15.87
C LEU A 120 8.29 16.46 -15.36
N ALA A 121 9.29 15.86 -15.99
CA ALA A 121 10.69 16.12 -15.69
C ALA A 121 11.06 17.62 -15.79
N THR A 122 10.35 18.37 -16.65
CA THR A 122 10.55 19.81 -16.83
C THR A 122 10.09 20.65 -15.66
N THR A 123 9.26 20.11 -14.75
CA THR A 123 8.79 20.80 -13.53
C THR A 123 9.77 20.66 -12.37
N CYS A 124 10.76 19.78 -12.47
CA CYS A 124 11.72 19.54 -11.38
C CYS A 124 12.50 20.82 -11.07
N GLN A 125 12.64 21.15 -9.78
CA GLN A 125 13.42 22.33 -9.31
C GLN A 125 14.88 22.25 -9.73
N GLN A 126 15.42 20.99 -9.78
CA GLN A 126 16.75 20.72 -10.33
C GLN A 126 16.59 19.64 -11.42
N PRO A 127 16.89 19.96 -12.66
CA PRO A 127 16.93 18.98 -13.76
C PRO A 127 17.92 17.85 -13.48
N PHE A 128 17.70 16.71 -14.15
CA PHE A 128 18.63 15.57 -14.02
C PHE A 128 20.03 15.95 -14.52
N THR A 129 21.03 15.73 -13.67
CA THR A 129 22.44 15.85 -13.98
C THR A 129 23.09 14.46 -13.87
N PRO A 130 23.70 13.94 -14.94
CA PRO A 130 24.40 12.66 -14.90
C PRO A 130 25.58 12.66 -13.92
N ALA A 131 25.93 11.48 -13.40
CA ALA A 131 27.16 11.33 -12.61
C ALA A 131 28.39 11.73 -13.42
N ALA A 132 29.33 12.44 -12.79
CA ALA A 132 30.60 12.85 -13.38
C ALA A 132 31.72 12.73 -12.35
N SER A 133 32.82 12.08 -12.73
CA SER A 133 34.04 11.92 -11.92
C SER A 133 33.84 11.59 -10.43
N ALA A 134 33.62 12.61 -9.59
CA ALA A 134 33.42 12.48 -8.14
C ALA A 134 31.98 12.83 -7.70
N GLU A 135 31.13 13.30 -8.60
CA GLU A 135 29.76 13.73 -8.27
C GLU A 135 28.75 12.69 -8.70
N PRO A 136 27.85 12.24 -7.80
CA PRO A 136 26.77 11.33 -8.16
C PRO A 136 25.74 12.01 -9.07
N ALA A 137 24.98 11.21 -9.81
CA ALA A 137 23.83 11.72 -10.54
C ALA A 137 22.82 12.37 -9.57
N SER A 138 22.23 13.48 -9.98
CA SER A 138 21.29 14.23 -9.14
C SER A 138 20.11 14.78 -9.91
N ALA A 139 18.97 14.91 -9.23
CA ALA A 139 17.78 15.63 -9.66
C ALA A 139 16.97 15.99 -8.41
N ARG A 140 16.16 17.06 -8.49
CA ARG A 140 15.23 17.42 -7.41
C ARG A 140 13.85 17.69 -7.99
N CYS A 141 12.93 16.74 -7.77
CA CYS A 141 11.55 16.80 -8.24
C CYS A 141 10.64 16.66 -7.02
N CYS A 142 9.83 17.66 -6.76
CA CYS A 142 9.02 17.74 -5.56
C CYS A 142 7.53 17.56 -5.88
N THR A 143 6.77 17.00 -4.94
CA THR A 143 5.30 16.89 -5.06
C THR A 143 4.64 18.26 -5.18
N SER A 144 5.21 19.29 -4.52
CA SER A 144 4.74 20.68 -4.60
C SER A 144 4.90 21.35 -5.98
N ASP A 145 5.62 20.73 -6.90
CA ASP A 145 5.83 21.28 -8.25
C ASP A 145 4.77 20.82 -9.24
N ILE A 146 3.98 19.80 -8.90
CA ILE A 146 2.95 19.18 -9.72
C ILE A 146 1.60 19.08 -9.00
N THR A 147 0.51 19.07 -9.75
CA THR A 147 -0.84 18.89 -9.23
C THR A 147 -1.12 17.44 -8.87
N LEU A 148 -2.17 17.16 -8.08
CA LEU A 148 -2.63 15.80 -7.79
C LEU A 148 -2.96 15.01 -9.07
N ALA A 149 -3.55 15.68 -10.07
CA ALA A 149 -3.87 15.05 -11.34
C ALA A 149 -2.61 14.57 -12.08
N GLU A 150 -1.57 15.41 -12.12
CA GLU A 150 -0.26 15.06 -12.69
C GLU A 150 0.44 13.98 -11.87
N PHE A 151 0.43 14.10 -10.53
CA PHE A 151 1.01 13.08 -9.64
C PHE A 151 0.44 11.68 -9.90
N LYS A 152 -0.88 11.57 -10.13
CA LYS A 152 -1.55 10.30 -10.42
C LYS A 152 -1.17 9.65 -11.75
N THR A 153 -0.48 10.35 -12.63
CA THR A 153 0.05 9.80 -13.90
C THR A 153 1.39 9.11 -13.71
N LEU A 154 2.07 9.33 -12.58
CA LEU A 154 3.37 8.74 -12.29
C LEU A 154 3.24 7.28 -11.85
N CYS A 155 4.23 6.48 -12.23
CA CYS A 155 4.43 5.12 -11.72
C CYS A 155 5.46 5.16 -10.58
N ALA A 156 5.13 4.56 -9.44
CA ALA A 156 6.08 4.32 -8.34
C ALA A 156 7.13 3.26 -8.74
N ARG A 157 8.31 3.33 -8.10
CA ARG A 157 9.43 2.40 -8.30
C ARG A 157 9.86 1.76 -7.00
#